data_8afb3e3d4f88b31e67ad773a32675956
#
_entry.id   8afb3e3d4f88b31e67ad773a32675956
#
_cell.length_a   1.000
_cell.length_b   1.000
_cell.length_c   1.000
_cell.angle_alpha   90.00
_cell.angle_beta   90.00
_cell.angle_gamma   90.00
#
_symmetry.space_group_name_H-M   'P 1'
#
loop_
_entity.id
_entity.type
_entity.pdbx_description
1 polymer ?
#
loop_
_entity_poly.entity_id
_entity_poly.type
_entity_poly.pdbx_seq_one_letter_code
_entity_poly.pdbx_strand_id
1 'polypeptide(L)'
;MINGFFLFITGISLFLFGMLKLSSFMQQIFGAKMRAYIKFSVKNPFYGLIMGIITTILFQSSAATTLLTIGIVSAGLISFLHSLGIILGADIGTTLTVQLVVWKFTSIAPLIIFFGASLMFSANEKWKQTGESLFYFGLIFFGLQLTADATAPLKENSFF
;
A
#
# COMPACT_ATOMS: atom_id res chain seq x y z
N MET A 1 28.60 13.60 7.35
CA MET A 1 27.80 12.76 8.29
C MET A 1 26.46 13.41 8.66
N ILE A 2 26.40 14.68 9.04
CA ILE A 2 25.16 15.37 9.43
C ILE A 2 24.12 15.36 8.29
N ASN A 3 24.51 15.63 7.05
CA ASN A 3 23.61 15.64 5.89
C ASN A 3 23.01 14.24 5.58
N GLY A 4 23.78 13.16 5.77
CA GLY A 4 23.28 11.80 5.59
C GLY A 4 22.20 11.42 6.61
N PHE A 5 22.38 11.84 7.86
CA PHE A 5 21.40 11.59 8.92
C PHE A 5 20.07 12.32 8.66
N PHE A 6 20.12 13.59 8.27
CA PHE A 6 18.90 14.32 7.90
C PHE A 6 18.23 13.74 6.66
N LEU A 7 19.01 13.32 5.67
CA LEU A 7 18.48 12.68 4.45
C LEU A 7 17.76 11.37 4.80
N PHE A 8 18.34 10.56 5.69
CA PHE A 8 17.76 9.31 6.18
C PHE A 8 16.43 9.54 6.90
N ILE A 9 16.40 10.48 7.87
CA ILE A 9 15.16 10.81 8.59
C ILE A 9 14.08 11.32 7.62
N THR A 10 14.45 12.20 6.69
CA THR A 10 13.53 12.74 5.68
C THR A 10 12.99 11.62 4.80
N GLY A 11 13.86 10.71 4.34
CA GLY A 11 13.46 9.57 3.51
C GLY A 11 12.46 8.66 4.22
N ILE A 12 12.74 8.26 5.46
CA ILE A 12 11.83 7.44 6.27
C ILE A 12 10.51 8.18 6.53
N SER A 13 10.57 9.48 6.84
CA SER A 13 9.36 10.27 7.12
C SER A 13 8.44 10.34 5.90
N LEU A 14 9.00 10.58 4.70
CA LEU A 14 8.24 10.61 3.46
C LEU A 14 7.68 9.23 3.09
N PHE A 15 8.47 8.18 3.27
CA PHE A 15 8.04 6.79 3.07
C PHE A 15 6.84 6.44 3.96
N LEU A 16 6.96 6.67 5.26
CA LEU A 16 5.89 6.38 6.22
C LEU A 16 4.64 7.23 5.96
N PHE A 17 4.83 8.52 5.71
CA PHE A 17 3.71 9.41 5.39
C PHE A 17 2.99 8.97 4.11
N GLY A 18 3.73 8.69 3.04
CA GLY A 18 3.18 8.20 1.78
C GLY A 18 2.41 6.90 1.96
N MET A 19 2.98 5.93 2.71
CA MET A 19 2.34 4.64 2.99
C MET A 19 1.04 4.81 3.79
N LEU A 20 1.06 5.57 4.89
CA LEU A 20 -0.12 5.79 5.72
C LEU A 20 -1.24 6.50 4.96
N LYS A 21 -0.88 7.51 4.17
CA LYS A 21 -1.85 8.28 3.38
C LYS A 21 -2.43 7.46 2.24
N LEU A 22 -1.59 6.72 1.50
CA LEU A 22 -2.06 5.84 0.43
C LEU A 22 -3.01 4.77 0.98
N SER A 23 -2.61 4.09 2.07
CA SER A 23 -3.43 3.07 2.74
C SER A 23 -4.80 3.63 3.16
N SER A 24 -4.82 4.74 3.89
CA SER A 24 -6.05 5.39 4.34
C SER A 24 -6.95 5.79 3.16
N PHE A 25 -6.36 6.38 2.13
CA PHE A 25 -7.05 6.82 0.93
C PHE A 25 -7.68 5.66 0.15
N MET A 26 -6.92 4.57 -0.03
CA MET A 26 -7.40 3.35 -0.68
C MET A 26 -8.56 2.70 0.11
N GLN A 27 -8.47 2.66 1.43
CA GLN A 27 -9.54 2.14 2.28
C GLN A 27 -10.81 2.99 2.17
N GLN A 28 -10.68 4.31 2.09
CA GLN A 28 -11.81 5.23 1.93
C GLN A 28 -12.52 5.03 0.59
N ILE A 29 -11.78 4.91 -0.51
CA ILE A 29 -12.36 4.77 -1.86
C ILE A 29 -12.93 3.36 -2.09
N PHE A 30 -12.19 2.34 -1.70
CA PHE A 30 -12.49 0.96 -2.07
C PHE A 30 -13.15 0.15 -0.93
N GLY A 31 -13.16 0.65 0.32
CA GLY A 31 -13.63 -0.12 1.46
C GLY A 31 -15.05 -0.65 1.32
N ALA A 32 -15.99 0.17 0.87
CA ALA A 32 -17.37 -0.26 0.66
C ALA A 32 -17.50 -1.29 -0.49
N LYS A 33 -16.75 -1.09 -1.58
CA LYS A 33 -16.71 -2.01 -2.71
C LYS A 33 -16.09 -3.35 -2.33
N MET A 34 -14.99 -3.32 -1.56
CA MET A 34 -14.33 -4.55 -1.09
C MET A 34 -15.23 -5.38 -0.18
N ARG A 35 -15.99 -4.73 0.71
CA ARG A 35 -17.01 -5.45 1.51
C ARG A 35 -18.00 -6.20 0.63
N ALA A 36 -18.50 -5.57 -0.43
CA ALA A 36 -19.41 -6.22 -1.38
C ALA A 36 -18.74 -7.38 -2.12
N TYR A 37 -17.53 -7.21 -2.61
CA TYR A 37 -16.80 -8.27 -3.33
C TYR A 37 -16.43 -9.44 -2.42
N ILE A 38 -16.00 -9.19 -1.20
CA ILE A 38 -15.73 -10.24 -0.21
C ILE A 38 -17.02 -11.05 0.05
N LYS A 39 -18.17 -10.41 0.16
CA LYS A 39 -19.45 -11.10 0.31
C LYS A 39 -19.79 -12.02 -0.89
N PHE A 40 -19.40 -11.66 -2.10
CA PHE A 40 -19.59 -12.49 -3.28
C PHE A 40 -18.60 -13.64 -3.38
N SER A 41 -17.41 -13.53 -2.80
CA SER A 41 -16.37 -14.57 -2.86
C SER A 41 -16.64 -15.80 -1.97
N VAL A 42 -17.76 -15.80 -1.24
CA VAL A 42 -18.20 -16.82 -0.26
C VAL A 42 -18.44 -18.22 -0.86
N LYS A 43 -18.56 -18.32 -2.19
CA LYS A 43 -18.91 -19.60 -2.81
C LYS A 43 -17.76 -20.62 -2.84
N ASN A 44 -16.49 -20.16 -2.70
CA ASN A 44 -15.32 -21.02 -2.76
C ASN A 44 -14.16 -20.34 -1.99
N PRO A 45 -13.47 -21.07 -1.07
CA PRO A 45 -12.31 -20.53 -0.34
C PRO A 45 -11.19 -19.99 -1.25
N PHE A 46 -11.05 -20.51 -2.47
CA PHE A 46 -10.08 -20.03 -3.44
C PHE A 46 -10.38 -18.60 -3.92
N TYR A 47 -11.65 -18.28 -4.15
CA TYR A 47 -12.02 -16.88 -4.43
C TYR A 47 -11.77 -15.98 -3.22
N GLY A 48 -11.95 -16.48 -2.01
CA GLY A 48 -11.58 -15.79 -0.78
C GLY A 48 -10.11 -15.43 -0.75
N LEU A 49 -9.24 -16.37 -1.09
CA LEU A 49 -7.79 -16.17 -1.15
C LEU A 49 -7.41 -15.05 -2.15
N ILE A 50 -7.95 -15.10 -3.38
CA ILE A 50 -7.70 -14.06 -4.39
C ILE A 50 -8.20 -12.69 -3.89
N MET A 51 -9.38 -12.65 -3.29
CA MET A 51 -9.93 -11.40 -2.75
C MET A 51 -9.12 -10.86 -1.57
N GLY A 52 -8.60 -11.73 -0.71
CA GLY A 52 -7.68 -11.35 0.37
C GLY A 52 -6.39 -10.72 -0.18
N ILE A 53 -5.79 -11.32 -1.20
CA ILE A 53 -4.61 -10.77 -1.88
C ILE A 53 -4.91 -9.37 -2.44
N ILE A 54 -5.96 -9.24 -3.24
CA ILE A 54 -6.34 -7.98 -3.91
C ILE A 54 -6.63 -6.89 -2.87
N THR A 55 -7.42 -7.23 -1.84
CA THR A 55 -7.79 -6.27 -0.79
C THR A 55 -6.56 -5.79 -0.04
N THR A 56 -5.62 -6.68 0.29
CA THR A 56 -4.41 -6.32 1.02
C THR A 56 -3.47 -5.47 0.17
N ILE A 57 -3.30 -5.78 -1.12
CA ILE A 57 -2.51 -4.95 -2.03
C ILE A 57 -3.12 -3.54 -2.14
N LEU A 58 -4.44 -3.42 -2.27
CA LEU A 58 -5.13 -2.13 -2.37
C LEU A 58 -5.05 -1.33 -1.06
N PHE A 59 -5.27 -1.99 0.08
CA PHE A 59 -5.27 -1.34 1.37
C PHE A 59 -3.87 -1.14 1.94
N GLN A 60 -2.87 -1.80 1.37
CA GLN A 60 -1.50 -1.83 1.90
C GLN A 60 -1.46 -2.25 3.39
N SER A 61 -2.43 -3.07 3.80
CA SER A 61 -2.62 -3.46 5.19
C SER A 61 -3.39 -4.78 5.29
N SER A 62 -2.70 -5.86 5.67
CA SER A 62 -3.34 -7.14 5.99
C SER A 62 -4.20 -7.04 7.23
N ALA A 63 -3.81 -6.24 8.21
CA ALA A 63 -4.61 -5.99 9.41
C ALA A 63 -5.97 -5.36 9.06
N ALA A 64 -6.02 -4.37 8.16
CA ALA A 64 -7.28 -3.78 7.70
C ALA A 64 -8.15 -4.79 6.96
N THR A 65 -7.56 -5.66 6.13
CA THR A 65 -8.27 -6.74 5.43
C THR A 65 -8.84 -7.75 6.42
N THR A 66 -8.06 -8.14 7.43
CA THR A 66 -8.46 -9.08 8.48
C THR A 66 -9.59 -8.50 9.33
N LEU A 67 -9.49 -7.26 9.80
CA LEU A 67 -10.54 -6.58 10.56
C LEU A 67 -11.84 -6.46 9.76
N LEU A 68 -11.74 -6.12 8.48
CA LEU A 68 -12.89 -6.10 7.58
C LEU A 68 -13.54 -7.48 7.50
N THR A 69 -12.74 -8.54 7.35
CA THR A 69 -13.20 -9.93 7.25
C THR A 69 -13.87 -10.37 8.55
N ILE A 70 -13.28 -10.08 9.71
CA ILE A 70 -13.87 -10.35 11.03
C ILE A 70 -15.23 -9.66 11.15
N GLY A 71 -15.33 -8.39 10.76
CA GLY A 71 -16.60 -7.66 10.77
C GLY A 71 -17.69 -8.32 9.91
N ILE A 72 -17.32 -8.84 8.75
CA ILE A 72 -18.24 -9.53 7.84
C ILE A 72 -18.68 -10.89 8.39
N VAL A 73 -17.75 -11.64 9.03
CA VAL A 73 -18.05 -12.90 9.73
C VAL A 73 -18.96 -12.65 10.93
N SER A 74 -18.66 -11.66 11.75
CA SER A 74 -19.46 -11.29 12.93
C SER A 74 -20.86 -10.83 12.56
N ALA A 75 -21.04 -10.24 11.38
CA ALA A 75 -22.34 -9.90 10.83
C ALA A 75 -23.11 -11.11 10.25
N GLY A 76 -22.53 -12.33 10.32
CA GLY A 76 -23.15 -13.54 9.78
C GLY A 76 -23.21 -13.60 8.25
N LEU A 77 -22.48 -12.72 7.55
CA LEU A 77 -22.53 -12.62 6.09
C LEU A 77 -21.67 -13.67 5.39
N ILE A 78 -20.61 -14.15 6.05
CA ILE A 78 -19.76 -15.27 5.61
C ILE A 78 -19.44 -16.19 6.77
N SER A 79 -19.21 -17.48 6.49
CA SER A 79 -18.80 -18.43 7.51
C SER A 79 -17.32 -18.26 7.86
N PHE A 80 -16.93 -18.69 9.06
CA PHE A 80 -15.54 -18.71 9.51
C PHE A 80 -14.63 -19.48 8.53
N LEU A 81 -15.10 -20.65 8.04
CA LEU A 81 -14.32 -21.47 7.10
C LEU A 81 -13.96 -20.72 5.82
N HIS A 82 -14.90 -19.94 5.27
CA HIS A 82 -14.64 -19.13 4.07
C HIS A 82 -13.71 -17.93 4.36
N SER A 83 -13.74 -17.40 5.58
CA SER A 83 -12.85 -16.30 5.97
C SER A 83 -11.39 -16.70 6.02
N LEU A 84 -11.07 -17.99 6.27
CA LEU A 84 -9.70 -18.49 6.26
C LEU A 84 -8.99 -18.26 4.92
N GLY A 85 -9.70 -18.46 3.80
CA GLY A 85 -9.16 -18.16 2.47
C GLY A 85 -8.77 -16.69 2.35
N ILE A 86 -9.62 -15.77 2.83
CA ILE A 86 -9.37 -14.33 2.77
C ILE A 86 -8.17 -13.95 3.64
N ILE A 87 -8.05 -14.51 4.84
CA ILE A 87 -6.95 -14.24 5.77
C ILE A 87 -5.62 -14.74 5.18
N LEU A 88 -5.58 -15.99 4.68
CA LEU A 88 -4.41 -16.52 3.99
C LEU A 88 -4.03 -15.67 2.76
N GLY A 89 -5.02 -15.22 2.00
CA GLY A 89 -4.81 -14.30 0.90
C GLY A 89 -4.24 -12.96 1.35
N ALA A 90 -4.68 -12.45 2.50
CA ALA A 90 -4.15 -11.21 3.06
C ALA A 90 -2.66 -11.33 3.41
N ASP A 91 -2.24 -12.46 3.98
CA ASP A 91 -0.83 -12.72 4.30
C ASP A 91 0.03 -12.80 3.04
N ILE A 92 -0.45 -13.49 1.99
CA ILE A 92 0.21 -13.52 0.68
C ILE A 92 0.28 -12.11 0.07
N GLY A 93 -0.81 -11.33 0.15
CA GLY A 93 -0.88 -9.96 -0.34
C GLY A 93 0.17 -9.04 0.29
N THR A 94 0.49 -9.25 1.57
CA THR A 94 1.55 -8.51 2.27
C THR A 94 2.92 -8.75 1.63
N THR A 95 3.26 -10.00 1.30
CA THR A 95 4.55 -10.32 0.66
C THR A 95 4.65 -9.75 -0.75
N LEU A 96 3.55 -9.77 -1.52
CA LEU A 96 3.48 -9.15 -2.85
C LEU A 96 3.66 -7.63 -2.78
N THR A 97 3.13 -6.98 -1.75
CA THR A 97 3.33 -5.54 -1.52
C THR A 97 4.81 -5.21 -1.34
N VAL A 98 5.53 -5.98 -0.52
CA VAL A 98 6.98 -5.81 -0.34
C VAL A 98 7.74 -6.01 -1.66
N GLN A 99 7.34 -6.99 -2.47
CA GLN A 99 7.95 -7.24 -3.78
C GLN A 99 7.78 -6.06 -4.74
N LEU A 100 6.62 -5.39 -4.73
CA LEU A 100 6.39 -4.17 -5.51
C LEU A 100 7.35 -3.03 -5.11
N VAL A 101 7.68 -2.93 -3.84
CA VAL A 101 8.62 -1.91 -3.32
C VAL A 101 10.05 -2.17 -3.79
N VAL A 102 10.45 -3.43 -3.96
CA VAL A 102 11.80 -3.82 -4.44
C VAL A 102 12.00 -3.50 -5.94
N TRP A 103 10.92 -3.43 -6.73
CA TRP A 103 11.03 -3.03 -8.12
C TRP A 103 11.49 -1.57 -8.22
N LYS A 104 12.50 -1.32 -9.07
CA LYS A 104 13.20 -0.02 -9.21
C LYS A 104 12.31 1.13 -9.74
N PHE A 105 11.16 1.35 -9.14
CA PHE A 105 10.33 2.53 -9.41
C PHE A 105 10.90 3.81 -8.80
N THR A 106 11.96 3.70 -8.00
CA THR A 106 12.60 4.83 -7.32
C THR A 106 13.08 5.90 -8.29
N SER A 107 13.67 5.50 -9.43
CA SER A 107 14.19 6.45 -10.43
C SER A 107 13.12 7.32 -11.10
N ILE A 108 11.89 6.82 -11.20
CA ILE A 108 10.75 7.54 -11.80
C ILE A 108 9.83 8.21 -10.77
N ALA A 109 10.13 8.02 -9.48
CA ALA A 109 9.33 8.58 -8.39
C ALA A 109 9.09 10.09 -8.50
N PRO A 110 10.08 10.95 -8.84
CA PRO A 110 9.85 12.39 -9.00
C PRO A 110 8.82 12.71 -10.10
N LEU A 111 8.83 11.95 -11.21
CA LEU A 111 7.85 12.12 -12.28
C LEU A 111 6.45 11.71 -11.82
N ILE A 112 6.34 10.61 -11.09
CA ILE A 112 5.06 10.15 -10.53
C ILE A 112 4.49 11.21 -9.57
N ILE A 113 5.33 11.79 -8.70
CA ILE A 113 4.94 12.88 -7.79
C ILE A 113 4.44 14.09 -8.59
N PHE A 114 5.17 14.50 -9.61
CA PHE A 114 4.82 15.66 -10.44
C PHE A 114 3.46 15.47 -11.14
N PHE A 115 3.26 14.34 -11.80
CA PHE A 115 1.97 14.03 -12.45
C PHE A 115 0.85 13.84 -11.43
N GLY A 116 1.13 13.18 -10.32
CA GLY A 116 0.16 13.05 -9.22
C GLY A 116 -0.29 14.39 -8.70
N ALA A 117 0.67 15.28 -8.37
CA ALA A 117 0.37 16.64 -7.91
C ALA A 117 -0.42 17.44 -8.96
N SER A 118 -0.05 17.36 -10.23
CA SER A 118 -0.76 18.06 -11.32
C SER A 118 -2.22 17.61 -11.44
N LEU A 119 -2.48 16.31 -11.31
CA LEU A 119 -3.83 15.76 -11.36
C LEU A 119 -4.69 16.12 -10.13
N MET A 120 -4.07 16.37 -8.97
CA MET A 120 -4.79 16.82 -7.76
C MET A 120 -5.49 18.17 -7.95
N PHE A 121 -4.99 19.01 -8.86
CA PHE A 121 -5.61 20.31 -9.18
C PHE A 121 -6.73 20.18 -10.23
N SER A 122 -7.05 18.99 -10.70
CA SER A 122 -8.15 18.77 -11.64
C SER A 122 -9.50 19.05 -10.98
N ALA A 123 -10.40 19.69 -11.72
CA ALA A 123 -11.79 19.91 -11.29
C ALA A 123 -12.62 18.62 -11.23
N ASN A 124 -12.17 17.55 -11.87
CA ASN A 124 -12.87 16.28 -11.90
C ASN A 124 -12.42 15.39 -10.73
N GLU A 125 -13.36 15.02 -9.85
CA GLU A 125 -13.10 14.21 -8.66
C GLU A 125 -12.38 12.87 -8.97
N LYS A 126 -12.67 12.23 -10.11
CA LYS A 126 -11.99 10.98 -10.48
C LYS A 126 -10.50 11.20 -10.76
N TRP A 127 -10.17 12.28 -11.48
CA TRP A 127 -8.78 12.63 -11.79
C TRP A 127 -8.03 13.09 -10.54
N LYS A 128 -8.70 13.84 -9.66
CA LYS A 128 -8.16 14.25 -8.37
C LYS A 128 -7.81 13.03 -7.51
N GLN A 129 -8.74 12.06 -7.37
CA GLN A 129 -8.49 10.83 -6.63
C GLN A 129 -7.34 10.00 -7.22
N THR A 130 -7.25 9.92 -8.54
CA THR A 130 -6.12 9.26 -9.22
C THR A 130 -4.82 10.01 -8.94
N GLY A 131 -4.85 11.35 -8.98
CA GLY A 131 -3.73 12.21 -8.65
C GLY A 131 -3.21 12.00 -7.24
N GLU A 132 -4.11 11.97 -6.25
CA GLU A 132 -3.75 11.70 -4.85
C GLU A 132 -3.11 10.32 -4.68
N SER A 133 -3.65 9.28 -5.33
CA SER A 133 -3.08 7.93 -5.29
C SER A 133 -1.66 7.90 -5.85
N LEU A 134 -1.46 8.52 -7.03
CA LEU A 134 -0.15 8.59 -7.69
C LEU A 134 0.85 9.41 -6.86
N PHE A 135 0.40 10.52 -6.29
CA PHE A 135 1.24 11.38 -5.46
C PHE A 135 1.77 10.62 -4.23
N TYR A 136 0.87 9.97 -3.46
CA TYR A 136 1.30 9.19 -2.30
C TYR A 136 2.14 7.98 -2.67
N PHE A 137 1.83 7.32 -3.78
CA PHE A 137 2.65 6.24 -4.32
C PHE A 137 4.06 6.73 -4.67
N GLY A 138 4.17 7.87 -5.36
CA GLY A 138 5.46 8.50 -5.66
C GLY A 138 6.26 8.86 -4.41
N LEU A 139 5.60 9.38 -3.35
CA LEU A 139 6.25 9.70 -2.08
C LEU A 139 6.87 8.47 -1.40
N ILE A 140 6.22 7.29 -1.48
CA ILE A 140 6.76 6.04 -0.95
C ILE A 140 8.10 5.72 -1.61
N PHE A 141 8.16 5.73 -2.94
CA PHE A 141 9.38 5.38 -3.67
C PHE A 141 10.46 6.46 -3.56
N PHE A 142 10.07 7.72 -3.53
CA PHE A 142 11.02 8.83 -3.33
C PHE A 142 11.64 8.79 -1.93
N GLY A 143 10.83 8.55 -0.89
CA GLY A 143 11.31 8.37 0.47
C GLY A 143 12.26 7.18 0.61
N LEU A 144 11.94 6.07 -0.08
CA LEU A 144 12.80 4.88 -0.12
C LEU A 144 14.14 5.19 -0.82
N GLN A 145 14.12 5.94 -1.92
CA GLN A 145 15.34 6.36 -2.61
C GLN A 145 16.23 7.22 -1.71
N LEU A 146 15.66 8.25 -1.07
CA LEU A 146 16.42 9.11 -0.16
C LEU A 146 17.05 8.31 0.99
N THR A 147 16.33 7.33 1.52
CA THR A 147 16.84 6.45 2.59
C THR A 147 18.00 5.59 2.09
N ALA A 148 17.88 5.04 0.86
CA ALA A 148 18.93 4.25 0.24
C ALA A 148 20.18 5.09 -0.04
N ASP A 149 20.02 6.30 -0.57
CA ASP A 149 21.12 7.22 -0.87
C ASP A 149 21.84 7.66 0.42
N ALA A 150 21.08 7.88 1.50
CA ALA A 150 21.65 8.22 2.80
C ALA A 150 22.49 7.10 3.40
N THR A 151 22.18 5.83 3.10
CA THR A 151 22.89 4.65 3.61
C THR A 151 23.99 4.15 2.69
N ALA A 152 24.06 4.63 1.44
CA ALA A 152 25.07 4.21 0.46
C ALA A 152 26.52 4.36 0.97
N PRO A 153 26.93 5.47 1.64
CA PRO A 153 28.29 5.62 2.15
C PRO A 153 28.65 4.61 3.26
N LEU A 154 27.63 4.03 3.93
CA LEU A 154 27.89 3.03 4.98
C LEU A 154 28.26 1.66 4.40
N LYS A 155 27.83 1.38 3.16
CA LYS A 155 28.16 0.12 2.44
C LYS A 155 29.59 0.11 1.90
N GLU A 156 30.18 1.28 1.68
CA GLU A 156 31.55 1.42 1.16
C GLU A 156 32.61 1.38 2.29
N ASN A 157 32.20 1.54 3.53
CA ASN A 157 33.08 1.37 4.67
C ASN A 157 33.25 -0.11 5.02
N SER A 158 34.48 -0.61 4.88
CA SER A 158 34.93 -1.99 5.15
C SER A 158 34.68 -2.55 6.56
N PHE A 159 33.79 -1.94 7.33
CA PHE A 159 33.44 -2.37 8.69
C PHE A 159 32.11 -3.15 8.79
N PHE A 160 31.41 -3.34 7.67
CA PHE A 160 30.20 -4.15 7.59
C PHE A 160 30.29 -5.19 6.50
#